data_6ee033e4c51f42fe8adfeb6c99040da5
#
_entry.id   6ee033e4c51f42fe8adfeb6c99040da5
#
_cell.length_a   1.000
_cell.length_b   1.000
_cell.length_c   1.000
_cell.angle_alpha   90.00
_cell.angle_beta   90.00
_cell.angle_gamma   90.00
#
_symmetry.space_group_name_H-M   'P 1'
#
loop_
_entity.id
_entity.type
_entity.pdbx_description
1 polymer ?
#
loop_
_entity_poly.entity_id
_entity_poly.type
_entity_poly.pdbx_seq_one_letter_code
_entity_poly.pdbx_strand_id
1 'polypeptide(L)'
;MNINSSNNFIRPNFTANVMPKNCAKYIDNKLKSAKSVDIFCHSSSDEDTFNSAKAMYSYLKDQGISPRLVVSGGKENYQYDVQKYNIIQASTVSENTQKADMALCVDFSSPARVGSNVLKFINSYGSNIVGFDHHNDPDIVVKDYNKITQSYAKNSMPALEAKNYYIDSSAKSNSAIISRFFDAIGHRATHEEARSLFAGMLDDTSKDGITKVNKLGKVKVTEKANDLGNTKEVMKNVLGRMRVFDKFAVLKHFANKTKLTDKEIAFSKHLKERTQYSNNHKFAYIEISPDDKEWKDLGKDTVRSIKVLQQFRKDVLEKDNVDAVAVFYPTNENIYKMSLQTKGDYAKQIIDNIKATTYPDLVAGGHENRSGGTLKSIDTQKTHEWVELFKHSADEVLSK
;
A
#
# COMPACT_ATOMS: atom_id res chain seq x y z
N MET A 1 15.42 33.96 -26.65
CA MET A 1 14.39 32.91 -26.85
C MET A 1 14.11 32.24 -25.50
N ASN A 2 13.01 32.64 -24.85
CA ASN A 2 12.59 32.05 -23.60
C ASN A 2 11.85 30.75 -23.93
N ILE A 3 12.47 29.62 -23.61
CA ILE A 3 11.80 28.33 -23.62
C ILE A 3 11.09 28.18 -22.29
N ASN A 4 9.82 28.59 -22.25
CA ASN A 4 8.91 28.23 -21.18
C ASN A 4 8.68 26.71 -21.25
N SER A 5 9.43 25.94 -20.46
CA SER A 5 9.10 24.57 -20.16
C SER A 5 7.93 24.55 -19.17
N SER A 6 6.71 24.74 -19.66
CA SER A 6 5.51 24.43 -18.92
C SER A 6 5.51 22.92 -18.65
N ASN A 7 5.91 22.54 -17.45
CA ASN A 7 5.69 21.20 -16.92
C ASN A 7 4.16 20.96 -16.82
N ASN A 8 3.57 20.53 -17.91
CA ASN A 8 2.21 20.02 -17.94
C ASN A 8 2.20 18.68 -17.21
N PHE A 9 2.21 18.71 -15.89
CA PHE A 9 1.68 17.62 -15.08
C PHE A 9 0.20 17.51 -15.43
N ILE A 10 -0.13 16.54 -16.27
CA ILE A 10 -1.53 16.15 -16.47
C ILE A 10 -1.95 15.50 -15.13
N ARG A 11 -2.47 16.32 -14.21
CA ARG A 11 -3.36 15.81 -13.18
C ARG A 11 -4.63 15.42 -13.93
N PRO A 12 -4.91 14.15 -14.07
CA PRO A 12 -6.20 13.81 -14.59
C PRO A 12 -7.24 14.16 -13.51
N ASN A 13 -8.03 15.22 -13.73
CA ASN A 13 -9.35 15.31 -13.11
C ASN A 13 -10.19 14.19 -13.69
N PHE A 14 -9.98 12.95 -13.21
CA PHE A 14 -10.61 11.80 -13.81
C PHE A 14 -11.88 11.41 -13.07
N THR A 15 -12.96 11.75 -13.71
CA THR A 15 -14.20 10.97 -13.70
C THR A 15 -14.13 9.77 -14.68
N ALA A 16 -12.99 9.51 -15.31
CA ALA A 16 -12.85 8.53 -16.37
C ALA A 16 -12.08 7.30 -15.91
N ASN A 17 -12.75 6.16 -16.03
CA ASN A 17 -12.34 4.79 -15.75
C ASN A 17 -11.22 4.23 -16.65
N VAL A 18 -10.44 5.06 -17.33
CA VAL A 18 -9.53 4.64 -18.41
C VAL A 18 -8.20 5.35 -18.27
N MET A 19 -7.12 4.59 -18.29
CA MET A 19 -5.78 5.16 -18.39
C MET A 19 -5.62 5.84 -19.77
N PRO A 20 -5.09 7.08 -19.86
CA PRO A 20 -4.86 7.73 -21.15
C PRO A 20 -3.92 6.90 -22.03
N LYS A 21 -4.35 6.61 -23.25
CA LYS A 21 -3.60 5.76 -24.19
C LYS A 21 -2.18 6.25 -24.49
N ASN A 22 -1.98 7.57 -24.55
CA ASN A 22 -0.65 8.15 -24.76
C ASN A 22 0.28 7.90 -23.57
N CYS A 23 -0.23 8.01 -22.33
CA CYS A 23 0.53 7.70 -21.13
C CYS A 23 0.88 6.20 -21.07
N ALA A 24 -0.12 5.34 -21.29
CA ALA A 24 0.08 3.90 -21.32
C ALA A 24 1.11 3.49 -22.38
N LYS A 25 1.01 4.00 -23.59
CA LYS A 25 1.97 3.74 -24.68
C LYS A 25 3.38 4.25 -24.34
N TYR A 26 3.48 5.39 -23.68
CA TYR A 26 4.79 5.93 -23.27
C TYR A 26 5.49 4.97 -22.30
N ILE A 27 4.78 4.52 -21.25
CA ILE A 27 5.32 3.56 -20.27
C ILE A 27 5.64 2.22 -20.94
N ASP A 28 4.74 1.71 -21.78
CA ASP A 28 4.93 0.46 -22.52
C ASP A 28 6.17 0.49 -23.41
N ASN A 29 6.34 1.56 -24.19
CA ASN A 29 7.50 1.74 -25.07
C ASN A 29 8.80 1.81 -24.25
N LYS A 30 8.80 2.50 -23.10
CA LYS A 30 9.95 2.52 -22.21
C LYS A 30 10.29 1.12 -21.71
N LEU A 31 9.32 0.37 -21.22
CA LEU A 31 9.53 -1.00 -20.74
C LEU A 31 10.05 -1.90 -21.86
N LYS A 32 9.49 -1.80 -23.06
CA LYS A 32 9.89 -2.61 -24.23
C LYS A 32 11.25 -2.22 -24.80
N SER A 33 11.78 -1.06 -24.47
CA SER A 33 13.15 -0.67 -24.86
C SER A 33 14.24 -1.33 -24.03
N ALA A 34 13.87 -1.95 -22.89
CA ALA A 34 14.78 -2.64 -21.98
C ALA A 34 14.87 -4.13 -22.32
N LYS A 35 16.04 -4.75 -22.07
CA LYS A 35 16.23 -6.22 -22.13
C LYS A 35 15.91 -6.87 -20.79
N SER A 36 16.06 -6.11 -19.71
CA SER A 36 15.84 -6.57 -18.34
C SER A 36 15.18 -5.48 -17.50
N VAL A 37 14.32 -5.88 -16.56
CA VAL A 37 13.57 -4.96 -15.68
C VAL A 37 13.57 -5.48 -14.25
N ASP A 38 13.97 -4.64 -13.30
CA ASP A 38 13.78 -4.88 -11.87
C ASP A 38 12.44 -4.28 -11.44
N ILE A 39 11.54 -5.11 -10.93
CA ILE A 39 10.22 -4.72 -10.45
C ILE A 39 10.28 -4.59 -8.94
N PHE A 40 10.14 -3.37 -8.44
CA PHE A 40 10.25 -3.04 -7.02
C PHE A 40 8.89 -3.02 -6.34
N CYS A 41 8.80 -3.72 -5.21
CA CYS A 41 7.68 -3.67 -4.28
C CYS A 41 8.01 -2.74 -3.10
N HIS A 42 7.00 -2.15 -2.45
CA HIS A 42 7.24 -1.36 -1.25
C HIS A 42 7.65 -2.22 -0.04
N SER A 43 8.18 -1.58 1.03
CA SER A 43 8.80 -2.29 2.17
C SER A 43 7.84 -3.14 2.99
N SER A 44 6.56 -2.82 2.98
CA SER A 44 5.50 -3.60 3.66
C SER A 44 4.65 -4.37 2.67
N SER A 45 5.28 -4.93 1.63
CA SER A 45 4.62 -5.57 0.48
C SER A 45 3.38 -6.37 0.91
N ASP A 46 2.21 -5.87 0.54
CA ASP A 46 0.92 -6.53 0.72
C ASP A 46 0.54 -7.33 -0.53
N GLU A 47 -0.66 -7.84 -0.56
CA GLU A 47 -1.13 -8.63 -1.70
C GLU A 47 -1.36 -7.77 -2.95
N ASP A 48 -1.71 -6.48 -2.82
CA ASP A 48 -1.86 -5.61 -4.00
C ASP A 48 -0.52 -5.33 -4.64
N THR A 49 0.48 -4.90 -3.87
CA THR A 49 1.84 -4.68 -4.33
C THR A 49 2.41 -5.92 -5.02
N PHE A 50 2.36 -7.07 -4.33
CA PHE A 50 2.99 -8.28 -4.82
C PHE A 50 2.29 -8.86 -6.05
N ASN A 51 0.96 -8.86 -6.07
CA ASN A 51 0.20 -9.36 -7.22
C ASN A 51 0.25 -8.40 -8.41
N SER A 52 0.34 -7.10 -8.18
CA SER A 52 0.67 -6.11 -9.21
C SER A 52 2.02 -6.40 -9.85
N ALA A 53 3.04 -6.65 -9.04
CA ALA A 53 4.38 -7.01 -9.51
C ALA A 53 4.38 -8.33 -10.31
N LYS A 54 3.63 -9.35 -9.88
CA LYS A 54 3.48 -10.62 -10.58
C LYS A 54 2.82 -10.46 -11.95
N ALA A 55 1.77 -9.66 -12.04
CA ALA A 55 1.09 -9.39 -13.31
C ALA A 55 2.06 -8.73 -14.31
N MET A 56 2.80 -7.71 -13.86
CA MET A 56 3.80 -7.05 -14.69
C MET A 56 4.98 -7.97 -15.04
N TYR A 57 5.41 -8.82 -14.11
CA TYR A 57 6.44 -9.84 -14.38
C TYR A 57 6.03 -10.76 -15.53
N SER A 58 4.80 -11.30 -15.48
CA SER A 58 4.25 -12.16 -16.53
C SER A 58 4.19 -11.43 -17.85
N TYR A 59 3.65 -10.23 -17.87
CA TYR A 59 3.57 -9.37 -19.05
C TYR A 59 4.96 -9.14 -19.69
N LEU A 60 5.94 -8.72 -18.90
CA LEU A 60 7.29 -8.43 -19.41
C LEU A 60 7.96 -9.68 -19.96
N LYS A 61 7.81 -10.81 -19.28
CA LYS A 61 8.33 -12.10 -19.73
C LYS A 61 7.72 -12.49 -21.08
N ASP A 62 6.43 -12.31 -21.28
CA ASP A 62 5.73 -12.59 -22.54
C ASP A 62 6.18 -11.64 -23.68
N GLN A 63 6.71 -10.46 -23.33
CA GLN A 63 7.34 -9.55 -24.31
C GLN A 63 8.82 -9.89 -24.60
N GLY A 64 9.36 -10.98 -24.03
CA GLY A 64 10.76 -11.37 -24.21
C GLY A 64 11.75 -10.58 -23.35
N ILE A 65 11.25 -9.82 -22.37
CA ILE A 65 12.06 -9.06 -21.42
C ILE A 65 12.37 -9.94 -20.21
N SER A 66 13.56 -9.82 -19.63
CA SER A 66 13.97 -10.57 -18.45
C SER A 66 13.61 -9.82 -17.15
N PRO A 67 12.48 -10.12 -16.48
CA PRO A 67 12.10 -9.45 -15.24
C PRO A 67 12.68 -10.10 -14.00
N ARG A 68 12.89 -9.29 -12.94
CA ARG A 68 13.20 -9.74 -11.58
C ARG A 68 12.29 -8.98 -10.59
N LEU A 69 11.85 -9.65 -9.52
CA LEU A 69 11.09 -9.02 -8.45
C LEU A 69 12.04 -8.64 -7.30
N VAL A 70 12.00 -7.39 -6.88
CA VAL A 70 12.70 -6.93 -5.66
C VAL A 70 11.65 -6.73 -4.57
N VAL A 71 11.61 -7.66 -3.61
CA VAL A 71 10.56 -7.74 -2.59
C VAL A 71 11.11 -7.59 -1.18
N SER A 72 10.39 -6.85 -0.35
CA SER A 72 10.61 -6.77 1.09
C SER A 72 9.64 -7.70 1.80
N GLY A 73 10.12 -8.43 2.81
CA GLY A 73 9.30 -9.32 3.62
C GLY A 73 9.75 -10.78 3.57
N GLY A 74 9.28 -11.55 4.54
CA GLY A 74 9.71 -12.93 4.75
C GLY A 74 9.23 -13.89 3.66
N LYS A 75 9.97 -14.96 3.48
CA LYS A 75 9.63 -16.08 2.57
C LYS A 75 8.24 -16.68 2.81
N GLU A 76 7.69 -16.47 4.00
CA GLU A 76 6.43 -17.06 4.45
C GLU A 76 5.22 -16.50 3.72
N ASN A 77 5.27 -15.23 3.31
CA ASN A 77 4.17 -14.59 2.58
C ASN A 77 4.08 -15.00 1.10
N TYR A 78 5.17 -15.57 0.53
CA TYR A 78 5.32 -15.83 -0.89
C TYR A 78 5.70 -17.28 -1.22
N GLN A 79 5.59 -18.21 -0.25
CA GLN A 79 6.09 -19.58 -0.35
C GLN A 79 5.65 -20.36 -1.60
N TYR A 80 4.46 -20.09 -2.11
CA TYR A 80 3.91 -20.83 -3.25
C TYR A 80 4.43 -20.36 -4.61
N ASP A 81 5.03 -19.18 -4.69
CA ASP A 81 5.37 -18.55 -5.97
C ASP A 81 6.88 -18.31 -6.17
N VAL A 82 7.70 -18.44 -5.11
CA VAL A 82 9.14 -18.08 -5.14
C VAL A 82 9.94 -18.86 -6.19
N GLN A 83 9.55 -20.11 -6.45
CA GLN A 83 10.25 -20.93 -7.47
C GLN A 83 9.94 -20.50 -8.91
N LYS A 84 8.83 -19.79 -9.11
CA LYS A 84 8.35 -19.37 -10.41
C LYS A 84 8.92 -18.03 -10.87
N TYR A 85 9.27 -17.17 -9.91
CA TYR A 85 9.72 -15.81 -10.15
C TYR A 85 11.20 -15.66 -9.78
N ASN A 86 11.93 -14.90 -10.59
CA ASN A 86 13.29 -14.49 -10.23
C ASN A 86 13.20 -13.38 -9.16
N ILE A 87 13.46 -13.72 -7.89
CA ILE A 87 13.25 -12.85 -6.74
C ILE A 87 14.58 -12.45 -6.10
N ILE A 88 14.75 -11.15 -5.89
CA ILE A 88 15.80 -10.56 -5.06
C ILE A 88 15.14 -10.10 -3.76
N GLN A 89 15.68 -10.51 -2.61
CA GLN A 89 15.24 -10.00 -1.33
C GLN A 89 15.78 -8.56 -1.15
N ALA A 90 14.90 -7.62 -0.79
CA ALA A 90 15.29 -6.22 -0.59
C ALA A 90 16.41 -6.06 0.46
N SER A 91 16.45 -6.94 1.47
CA SER A 91 17.51 -6.97 2.49
C SER A 91 18.89 -7.35 1.95
N THR A 92 18.97 -8.02 0.78
CA THR A 92 20.24 -8.39 0.13
C THR A 92 20.71 -7.37 -0.91
N VAL A 93 19.89 -6.34 -1.18
CA VAL A 93 20.25 -5.28 -2.13
C VAL A 93 21.40 -4.45 -1.57
N SER A 94 22.45 -4.32 -2.35
CA SER A 94 23.67 -3.55 -2.03
C SER A 94 24.16 -2.79 -3.26
N GLU A 95 25.21 -2.00 -3.09
CA GLU A 95 25.87 -1.28 -4.20
C GLU A 95 26.45 -2.24 -5.26
N ASN A 96 26.75 -3.49 -4.86
CA ASN A 96 27.26 -4.51 -5.76
C ASN A 96 26.14 -5.33 -6.44
N THR A 97 24.89 -5.03 -6.18
CA THR A 97 23.78 -5.74 -6.83
C THR A 97 23.75 -5.39 -8.31
N GLN A 98 23.82 -6.41 -9.16
CA GLN A 98 23.76 -6.21 -10.61
C GLN A 98 22.41 -5.58 -10.98
N LYS A 99 22.47 -4.47 -11.68
CA LYS A 99 21.32 -3.66 -12.10
C LYS A 99 20.75 -4.19 -13.41
N ALA A 100 19.42 -4.22 -13.54
CA ALA A 100 18.73 -4.38 -14.82
C ALA A 100 18.82 -3.10 -15.66
N ASP A 101 18.29 -3.10 -16.88
CA ASP A 101 18.31 -1.92 -17.76
C ASP A 101 17.30 -0.85 -17.24
N MET A 102 16.22 -1.29 -16.61
CA MET A 102 15.15 -0.42 -16.12
C MET A 102 14.59 -0.85 -14.78
N ALA A 103 14.10 0.11 -14.02
CA ALA A 103 13.33 -0.06 -12.79
C ALA A 103 11.84 0.17 -13.04
N LEU A 104 11.00 -0.73 -12.57
CA LEU A 104 9.55 -0.58 -12.48
C LEU A 104 9.13 -0.58 -11.02
N CYS A 105 8.58 0.52 -10.54
CA CYS A 105 8.04 0.64 -9.19
C CYS A 105 6.54 0.38 -9.20
N VAL A 106 6.06 -0.49 -8.33
CA VAL A 106 4.63 -0.83 -8.25
C VAL A 106 4.09 -0.56 -6.85
N ASP A 107 2.95 0.13 -6.80
CA ASP A 107 2.21 0.42 -5.60
C ASP A 107 2.93 1.35 -4.60
N PHE A 108 3.83 2.15 -5.10
CA PHE A 108 4.44 3.25 -4.37
C PHE A 108 5.05 4.28 -5.31
N SER A 109 4.97 5.54 -4.89
CA SER A 109 5.65 6.67 -5.52
C SER A 109 6.47 7.48 -4.51
N SER A 110 6.24 7.24 -3.21
CA SER A 110 6.96 7.90 -2.13
C SER A 110 8.23 7.14 -1.76
N PRO A 111 9.40 7.82 -1.68
CA PRO A 111 10.65 7.24 -1.18
C PRO A 111 10.55 6.65 0.23
N ALA A 112 9.62 7.16 1.06
CA ALA A 112 9.42 6.67 2.43
C ALA A 112 8.85 5.24 2.49
N ARG A 113 8.31 4.74 1.37
CA ARG A 113 7.74 3.39 1.31
C ARG A 113 8.76 2.29 1.02
N VAL A 114 10.00 2.63 0.79
CA VAL A 114 11.09 1.65 0.56
C VAL A 114 12.23 1.88 1.54
N GLY A 115 12.96 0.82 1.86
CA GLY A 115 14.15 0.91 2.71
C GLY A 115 15.28 1.69 2.03
N SER A 116 16.17 2.28 2.82
CA SER A 116 17.24 3.17 2.33
C SER A 116 18.13 2.54 1.26
N ASN A 117 18.50 1.25 1.41
CA ASN A 117 19.33 0.56 0.43
C ASN A 117 18.61 0.34 -0.89
N VAL A 118 17.32 -0.06 -0.83
CA VAL A 118 16.49 -0.22 -2.02
C VAL A 118 16.28 1.11 -2.72
N LEU A 119 16.06 2.18 -1.98
CA LEU A 119 15.91 3.52 -2.56
C LEU A 119 17.20 3.98 -3.28
N LYS A 120 18.37 3.77 -2.67
CA LYS A 120 19.66 4.04 -3.34
C LYS A 120 19.79 3.25 -4.64
N PHE A 121 19.39 1.98 -4.61
CA PHE A 121 19.44 1.12 -5.79
C PHE A 121 18.46 1.58 -6.87
N ILE A 122 17.21 1.92 -6.53
CA ILE A 122 16.24 2.50 -7.48
C ILE A 122 16.81 3.79 -8.09
N ASN A 123 17.34 4.69 -7.29
CA ASN A 123 17.89 5.96 -7.74
C ASN A 123 19.08 5.80 -8.70
N SER A 124 19.82 4.68 -8.60
CA SER A 124 20.92 4.38 -9.52
C SER A 124 20.47 4.17 -10.97
N TYR A 125 19.18 3.96 -11.22
CA TYR A 125 18.61 3.83 -12.58
C TYR A 125 18.44 5.19 -13.29
N GLY A 126 18.51 6.32 -12.57
CA GLY A 126 18.37 7.66 -13.13
C GLY A 126 17.03 7.85 -13.84
N SER A 127 17.09 8.16 -15.14
CA SER A 127 15.87 8.35 -15.97
C SER A 127 15.20 7.03 -16.41
N ASN A 128 15.82 5.88 -16.12
CA ASN A 128 15.29 4.56 -16.50
C ASN A 128 14.39 3.99 -15.40
N ILE A 129 13.49 4.81 -14.88
CA ILE A 129 12.49 4.43 -13.88
C ILE A 129 11.11 4.70 -14.47
N VAL A 130 10.20 3.76 -14.26
CA VAL A 130 8.75 3.94 -14.45
C VAL A 130 7.99 3.40 -13.24
N GLY A 131 6.75 3.84 -13.04
CA GLY A 131 5.99 3.34 -11.91
C GLY A 131 4.48 3.53 -12.03
N PHE A 132 3.76 2.75 -11.23
CA PHE A 132 2.32 2.82 -11.04
C PHE A 132 2.03 2.93 -9.55
N ASP A 133 1.14 3.85 -9.16
CA ASP A 133 0.74 4.02 -7.77
C ASP A 133 -0.70 4.55 -7.67
N HIS A 134 -1.39 4.15 -6.60
CA HIS A 134 -2.74 4.64 -6.31
C HIS A 134 -2.81 5.42 -4.99
N HIS A 135 -1.69 5.58 -4.29
CA HIS A 135 -1.68 6.25 -3.01
C HIS A 135 -1.83 7.77 -3.14
N ASN A 136 -2.46 8.36 -2.14
CA ASN A 136 -2.70 9.81 -2.05
C ASN A 136 -1.48 10.59 -1.51
N ASP A 137 -0.28 10.07 -1.79
CA ASP A 137 1.01 10.71 -1.47
C ASP A 137 1.62 11.54 -2.63
N PRO A 138 0.90 11.86 -3.73
CA PRO A 138 1.50 12.59 -4.86
C PRO A 138 1.99 13.98 -4.47
N ASP A 139 1.45 14.58 -3.41
CA ASP A 139 1.92 15.87 -2.90
C ASP A 139 3.33 15.79 -2.30
N ILE A 140 3.72 14.64 -1.78
CA ILE A 140 5.06 14.40 -1.26
C ILE A 140 6.06 14.28 -2.43
N VAL A 141 5.69 13.62 -3.51
CA VAL A 141 6.54 13.44 -4.69
C VAL A 141 6.59 14.71 -5.54
N VAL A 142 5.51 15.49 -5.62
CA VAL A 142 5.37 16.61 -6.57
C VAL A 142 5.57 17.98 -5.92
N LYS A 143 5.01 18.23 -4.73
CA LYS A 143 5.07 19.56 -4.09
C LYS A 143 6.24 19.71 -3.12
N ASP A 144 6.61 18.67 -2.42
CA ASP A 144 7.70 18.67 -1.45
C ASP A 144 8.97 18.00 -1.96
N TYR A 145 9.10 17.86 -3.29
CA TYR A 145 10.34 17.38 -3.91
C TYR A 145 11.57 18.05 -3.30
N ASN A 146 11.52 19.38 -3.11
CA ASN A 146 12.60 20.14 -2.49
C ASN A 146 12.71 19.91 -0.96
N LYS A 147 11.60 19.66 -0.25
CA LYS A 147 11.64 19.34 1.18
C LYS A 147 12.08 17.90 1.42
N ILE A 148 11.62 16.98 0.60
CA ILE A 148 12.05 15.58 0.65
C ILE A 148 13.52 15.49 0.24
N THR A 149 13.95 16.17 -0.81
CA THR A 149 15.37 16.27 -1.16
C THR A 149 16.17 16.99 -0.07
N GLN A 150 15.64 17.97 0.64
CA GLN A 150 16.32 18.57 1.78
C GLN A 150 16.38 17.67 3.01
N SER A 151 15.31 16.94 3.30
CA SER A 151 15.25 15.95 4.38
C SER A 151 16.09 14.71 4.06
N TYR A 152 16.11 14.27 2.81
CA TYR A 152 16.98 13.20 2.32
C TYR A 152 18.34 13.68 1.83
N ALA A 153 18.55 14.96 1.51
CA ALA A 153 19.87 15.52 1.21
C ALA A 153 20.81 15.46 2.40
N LYS A 154 20.31 15.43 3.63
CA LYS A 154 21.11 15.01 4.79
C LYS A 154 21.63 13.56 4.65
N ASN A 155 21.01 12.73 3.82
CA ASN A 155 21.37 11.34 3.55
C ASN A 155 21.79 11.10 2.08
N SER A 156 22.04 12.15 1.31
CA SER A 156 22.52 12.07 -0.10
C SER A 156 21.66 11.24 -1.05
N MET A 157 20.34 11.25 -0.90
CA MET A 157 19.43 10.47 -1.76
C MET A 157 18.60 11.36 -2.69
N PRO A 158 18.67 11.16 -4.01
CA PRO A 158 17.78 11.82 -4.96
C PRO A 158 16.36 11.27 -4.83
N ALA A 159 15.35 12.11 -5.10
CA ALA A 159 13.96 11.68 -5.16
C ALA A 159 13.66 10.98 -6.49
N LEU A 160 12.61 10.14 -6.50
CA LEU A 160 12.10 9.51 -7.71
C LEU A 160 11.54 10.58 -8.66
N GLU A 161 11.83 10.47 -9.98
CA GLU A 161 11.32 11.41 -10.96
C GLU A 161 9.84 11.16 -11.27
N ALA A 162 8.95 12.03 -10.78
CA ALA A 162 7.50 11.87 -10.92
C ALA A 162 6.99 11.80 -12.37
N LYS A 163 7.72 12.37 -13.33
CA LYS A 163 7.32 12.37 -14.77
C LYS A 163 7.16 10.98 -15.39
N ASN A 164 7.79 9.97 -14.81
CA ASN A 164 7.74 8.59 -15.30
C ASN A 164 6.71 7.73 -14.55
N TYR A 165 5.95 8.32 -13.63
CA TYR A 165 4.95 7.62 -12.85
C TYR A 165 3.54 7.93 -13.38
N TYR A 166 2.70 6.89 -13.39
CA TYR A 166 1.26 7.06 -13.47
C TYR A 166 0.67 6.87 -12.07
N ILE A 167 0.13 7.94 -11.53
CA ILE A 167 -0.48 7.97 -10.19
C ILE A 167 -1.96 8.29 -10.35
N ASP A 168 -2.83 7.41 -9.84
CA ASP A 168 -4.28 7.59 -9.85
C ASP A 168 -4.87 7.29 -8.46
N SER A 169 -4.96 8.31 -7.62
CA SER A 169 -5.50 8.20 -6.26
C SER A 169 -7.01 7.90 -6.22
N SER A 170 -7.71 7.95 -7.36
CA SER A 170 -9.10 7.50 -7.44
C SER A 170 -9.21 5.98 -7.62
N ALA A 171 -8.14 5.31 -8.04
CA ALA A 171 -8.09 3.86 -8.10
C ALA A 171 -8.04 3.27 -6.69
N LYS A 172 -8.76 2.17 -6.48
CA LYS A 172 -8.82 1.51 -5.17
C LYS A 172 -7.67 0.53 -4.93
N SER A 173 -6.90 0.21 -5.98
CA SER A 173 -5.71 -0.64 -5.90
C SER A 173 -4.79 -0.39 -7.08
N ASN A 174 -3.52 -0.68 -6.91
CA ASN A 174 -2.54 -0.62 -7.99
C ASN A 174 -2.81 -1.69 -9.05
N SER A 175 -3.31 -2.86 -8.66
CA SER A 175 -3.76 -3.92 -9.57
C SER A 175 -4.86 -3.44 -10.53
N ALA A 176 -5.75 -2.55 -10.08
CA ALA A 176 -6.75 -1.93 -10.94
C ALA A 176 -6.08 -0.99 -11.98
N ILE A 177 -5.07 -0.24 -11.59
CA ILE A 177 -4.29 0.61 -12.50
C ILE A 177 -3.60 -0.24 -13.58
N ILE A 178 -2.94 -1.33 -13.20
CA ILE A 178 -2.28 -2.23 -14.15
C ILE A 178 -3.28 -2.88 -15.10
N SER A 179 -4.47 -3.27 -14.62
CA SER A 179 -5.52 -3.77 -15.52
C SER A 179 -5.92 -2.73 -16.57
N ARG A 180 -6.06 -1.44 -16.17
CA ARG A 180 -6.35 -0.34 -17.10
C ARG A 180 -5.19 -0.08 -18.05
N PHE A 181 -3.96 -0.21 -17.57
CA PHE A 181 -2.76 -0.13 -18.41
C PHE A 181 -2.80 -1.19 -19.50
N PHE A 182 -3.07 -2.45 -19.16
CA PHE A 182 -3.21 -3.54 -20.14
C PHE A 182 -4.30 -3.25 -21.18
N ASP A 183 -5.48 -2.80 -20.73
CA ASP A 183 -6.57 -2.44 -21.64
C ASP A 183 -6.17 -1.27 -22.56
N ALA A 184 -5.46 -0.25 -22.05
CA ALA A 184 -5.04 0.93 -22.82
C ALA A 184 -4.00 0.63 -23.88
N ILE A 185 -3.10 -0.34 -23.64
CA ILE A 185 -2.10 -0.80 -24.65
C ILE A 185 -2.64 -1.93 -25.54
N GLY A 186 -3.87 -2.40 -25.32
CA GLY A 186 -4.47 -3.49 -26.08
C GLY A 186 -3.97 -4.89 -25.68
N HIS A 187 -3.30 -5.01 -24.52
CA HIS A 187 -2.87 -6.31 -23.99
C HIS A 187 -4.04 -7.05 -23.38
N ARG A 188 -4.29 -8.26 -23.87
CA ARG A 188 -5.29 -9.14 -23.29
C ARG A 188 -4.65 -9.97 -22.19
N ALA A 189 -4.93 -9.63 -20.92
CA ALA A 189 -4.37 -10.34 -19.79
C ALA A 189 -4.58 -11.86 -19.89
N THR A 190 -3.52 -12.61 -19.63
CA THR A 190 -3.55 -14.07 -19.51
C THR A 190 -4.35 -14.50 -18.27
N HIS A 191 -4.63 -15.79 -18.12
CA HIS A 191 -5.29 -16.30 -16.90
C HIS A 191 -4.48 -16.05 -15.65
N GLU A 192 -3.16 -16.10 -15.74
CA GLU A 192 -2.25 -15.87 -14.61
C GLU A 192 -2.22 -14.40 -14.20
N GLU A 193 -2.07 -13.50 -15.16
CA GLU A 193 -2.14 -12.06 -14.93
C GLU A 193 -3.47 -11.66 -14.33
N ALA A 194 -4.58 -12.15 -14.90
CA ALA A 194 -5.93 -11.89 -14.40
C ALA A 194 -6.12 -12.40 -12.97
N ARG A 195 -5.58 -13.58 -12.64
CA ARG A 195 -5.61 -14.12 -11.28
C ARG A 195 -4.84 -13.23 -10.31
N SER A 196 -3.65 -12.78 -10.69
CA SER A 196 -2.83 -11.88 -9.87
C SER A 196 -3.54 -10.54 -9.68
N LEU A 197 -4.00 -9.90 -10.76
CA LEU A 197 -4.73 -8.64 -10.66
C LEU A 197 -5.98 -8.73 -9.79
N PHE A 198 -6.73 -9.84 -9.90
CA PHE A 198 -7.90 -10.05 -9.05
C PHE A 198 -7.54 -10.19 -7.57
N ALA A 199 -6.46 -10.91 -7.26
CA ALA A 199 -6.00 -11.06 -5.89
C ALA A 199 -5.57 -9.71 -5.29
N GLY A 200 -4.80 -8.89 -6.02
CA GLY A 200 -4.42 -7.56 -5.56
C GLY A 200 -5.62 -6.64 -5.36
N MET A 201 -6.55 -6.58 -6.33
CA MET A 201 -7.79 -5.82 -6.17
C MET A 201 -8.59 -6.22 -4.94
N LEU A 202 -8.59 -7.51 -4.56
CA LEU A 202 -9.29 -7.99 -3.39
C LEU A 202 -8.66 -7.54 -2.08
N ASP A 203 -7.36 -7.39 -2.03
CA ASP A 203 -6.67 -7.00 -0.80
C ASP A 203 -7.13 -5.61 -0.34
N ASP A 204 -7.18 -4.66 -1.24
CA ASP A 204 -7.59 -3.30 -0.94
C ASP A 204 -9.10 -3.07 -0.88
N THR A 205 -9.87 -3.91 -1.60
CA THR A 205 -11.33 -3.76 -1.67
C THR A 205 -12.08 -4.81 -0.87
N SER A 206 -11.40 -5.80 -0.28
CA SER A 206 -11.97 -7.02 0.30
C SER A 206 -13.02 -6.81 1.39
N LYS A 207 -13.05 -5.64 2.02
CA LYS A 207 -13.98 -5.39 3.12
C LYS A 207 -15.39 -5.04 2.67
N ASP A 208 -15.55 -4.54 1.43
CA ASP A 208 -16.81 -3.95 0.98
C ASP A 208 -17.30 -4.42 -0.40
N GLY A 209 -16.52 -5.22 -1.13
CA GLY A 209 -16.74 -5.39 -2.57
C GLY A 209 -17.22 -6.75 -3.07
N ILE A 210 -16.84 -7.86 -2.46
CA ILE A 210 -17.17 -9.19 -2.99
C ILE A 210 -17.83 -10.05 -1.93
N THR A 211 -19.10 -10.40 -2.15
CA THR A 211 -19.85 -11.16 -1.16
C THR A 211 -20.04 -12.61 -1.49
N LYS A 212 -20.12 -12.99 -2.75
CA LYS A 212 -20.42 -14.41 -3.11
C LYS A 212 -19.97 -14.76 -4.52
N VAL A 213 -19.44 -15.97 -4.67
CA VAL A 213 -19.33 -16.65 -5.96
C VAL A 213 -20.39 -17.74 -5.98
N ASN A 214 -21.24 -17.78 -6.99
CA ASN A 214 -22.18 -18.86 -7.16
C ASN A 214 -21.50 -20.10 -7.78
N LYS A 215 -22.22 -21.26 -7.78
CA LYS A 215 -21.71 -22.53 -8.33
C LYS A 215 -21.27 -22.44 -9.81
N LEU A 216 -21.70 -21.42 -10.54
CA LEU A 216 -21.33 -21.16 -11.94
C LEU A 216 -20.15 -20.19 -12.07
N GLY A 217 -19.47 -19.85 -10.97
CA GLY A 217 -18.33 -18.91 -10.99
C GLY A 217 -18.71 -17.45 -11.24
N LYS A 218 -20.01 -17.09 -11.15
CA LYS A 218 -20.44 -15.70 -11.20
C LYS A 218 -20.15 -15.05 -9.85
N VAL A 219 -19.37 -13.97 -9.89
CA VAL A 219 -19.01 -13.16 -8.72
C VAL A 219 -20.06 -12.07 -8.54
N LYS A 220 -20.67 -12.02 -7.35
CA LYS A 220 -21.51 -10.89 -6.98
C LYS A 220 -20.62 -9.84 -6.30
N VAL A 221 -20.37 -8.77 -7.03
CA VAL A 221 -19.74 -7.55 -6.48
C VAL A 221 -20.85 -6.76 -5.82
N THR A 222 -20.81 -6.58 -4.50
CA THR A 222 -21.75 -5.72 -3.79
C THR A 222 -21.27 -4.28 -3.89
N GLU A 223 -22.19 -3.42 -4.27
CA GLU A 223 -22.02 -1.98 -4.19
C GLU A 223 -22.29 -1.53 -2.76
N LYS A 224 -21.28 -1.09 -2.04
CA LYS A 224 -21.46 0.12 -1.23
C LYS A 224 -21.31 1.26 -2.22
N ALA A 225 -22.41 1.90 -2.51
CA ALA A 225 -22.76 2.52 -3.77
C ALA A 225 -21.81 3.60 -4.31
N ASN A 226 -20.90 4.18 -3.55
CA ASN A 226 -20.14 5.36 -3.98
C ASN A 226 -18.62 5.17 -4.11
N ASP A 227 -18.05 4.07 -3.55
CA ASP A 227 -16.59 3.90 -3.49
C ASP A 227 -16.01 2.99 -4.57
N LEU A 228 -16.83 2.23 -5.28
CA LEU A 228 -16.37 1.20 -6.21
C LEU A 228 -16.47 1.61 -7.69
N GLY A 229 -16.85 2.83 -8.00
CA GLY A 229 -17.18 3.30 -9.35
C GLY A 229 -16.47 2.54 -10.47
N ASN A 230 -15.19 2.74 -10.58
CA ASN A 230 -14.37 2.21 -11.65
C ASN A 230 -13.85 0.80 -11.42
N THR A 231 -13.70 0.40 -10.17
CA THR A 231 -13.17 -0.92 -9.80
C THR A 231 -14.10 -2.05 -10.20
N LYS A 232 -15.42 -1.81 -10.20
CA LYS A 232 -16.42 -2.82 -10.58
C LYS A 232 -16.28 -3.26 -12.04
N GLU A 233 -16.10 -2.32 -12.95
CA GLU A 233 -15.93 -2.63 -14.38
C GLU A 233 -14.59 -3.31 -14.66
N VAL A 234 -13.52 -2.77 -14.12
CA VAL A 234 -12.19 -3.37 -14.19
C VAL A 234 -12.20 -4.78 -13.61
N MET A 235 -12.84 -4.97 -12.45
CA MET A 235 -12.98 -6.27 -11.80
C MET A 235 -13.79 -7.25 -12.63
N LYS A 236 -14.87 -6.81 -13.30
CA LYS A 236 -15.64 -7.66 -14.25
C LYS A 236 -14.78 -8.10 -15.43
N ASN A 237 -13.98 -7.21 -16.00
CA ASN A 237 -13.10 -7.54 -17.12
C ASN A 237 -12.05 -8.58 -16.71
N VAL A 238 -11.42 -8.40 -15.56
CA VAL A 238 -10.45 -9.35 -15.02
C VAL A 238 -11.10 -10.71 -14.73
N LEU A 239 -12.25 -10.71 -14.05
CA LEU A 239 -13.01 -11.93 -13.74
C LEU A 239 -13.46 -12.68 -14.98
N GLY A 240 -13.80 -11.97 -16.07
CA GLY A 240 -14.15 -12.56 -17.35
C GLY A 240 -13.02 -13.37 -17.98
N ARG A 241 -11.78 -13.10 -17.59
CA ARG A 241 -10.56 -13.77 -18.10
C ARG A 241 -10.04 -14.89 -17.20
N MET A 242 -10.59 -15.01 -15.97
CA MET A 242 -10.20 -16.05 -15.02
C MET A 242 -10.97 -17.37 -15.23
N ARG A 243 -10.30 -18.49 -15.02
CA ARG A 243 -10.97 -19.79 -14.88
C ARG A 243 -11.83 -19.81 -13.62
N VAL A 244 -12.92 -20.58 -13.65
CA VAL A 244 -13.82 -20.70 -12.48
C VAL A 244 -13.06 -21.19 -11.25
N PHE A 245 -12.19 -22.17 -11.41
CA PHE A 245 -11.37 -22.72 -10.33
C PHE A 245 -10.46 -21.64 -9.69
N ASP A 246 -9.82 -20.79 -10.49
CA ASP A 246 -8.92 -19.75 -9.99
C ASP A 246 -9.67 -18.70 -9.16
N LYS A 247 -10.92 -18.38 -9.55
CA LYS A 247 -11.78 -17.47 -8.77
C LYS A 247 -12.05 -18.02 -7.38
N PHE A 248 -12.41 -19.32 -7.31
CA PHE A 248 -12.64 -19.98 -6.02
C PHE A 248 -11.36 -20.08 -5.18
N ALA A 249 -10.22 -20.39 -5.81
CA ALA A 249 -8.96 -20.51 -5.12
C ALA A 249 -8.52 -19.18 -4.48
N VAL A 250 -8.62 -18.06 -5.23
CA VAL A 250 -8.31 -16.73 -4.72
C VAL A 250 -9.26 -16.35 -3.58
N LEU A 251 -10.56 -16.52 -3.75
CA LEU A 251 -11.52 -16.20 -2.70
C LEU A 251 -11.38 -17.06 -1.45
N LYS A 252 -11.04 -18.35 -1.59
CA LYS A 252 -10.74 -19.22 -0.46
C LYS A 252 -9.48 -18.79 0.27
N HIS A 253 -8.44 -18.38 -0.48
CA HIS A 253 -7.22 -17.82 0.10
C HIS A 253 -7.55 -16.60 0.97
N PHE A 254 -8.29 -15.62 0.45
CA PHE A 254 -8.66 -14.43 1.21
C PHE A 254 -9.57 -14.74 2.40
N ALA A 255 -10.54 -15.64 2.26
CA ALA A 255 -11.39 -16.08 3.37
C ALA A 255 -10.57 -16.73 4.50
N ASN A 256 -9.58 -17.54 4.16
CA ASN A 256 -8.69 -18.15 5.15
C ASN A 256 -7.71 -17.11 5.73
N LYS A 257 -7.20 -16.22 4.89
CA LYS A 257 -6.33 -15.13 5.31
C LYS A 257 -7.01 -14.22 6.34
N THR A 258 -8.31 -13.97 6.22
CA THR A 258 -9.08 -13.11 7.15
C THR A 258 -9.52 -13.81 8.43
N LYS A 259 -9.45 -15.13 8.52
CA LYS A 259 -9.86 -15.87 9.70
C LYS A 259 -8.77 -15.79 10.79
N LEU A 260 -9.12 -15.23 11.93
CA LEU A 260 -8.26 -15.24 13.11
C LEU A 260 -8.26 -16.61 13.80
N THR A 261 -7.14 -16.98 14.37
CA THR A 261 -7.01 -18.13 15.28
C THR A 261 -7.60 -17.80 16.65
N ASP A 262 -7.88 -18.81 17.48
CA ASP A 262 -8.40 -18.59 18.82
C ASP A 262 -7.46 -17.74 19.70
N LYS A 263 -6.13 -17.89 19.52
CA LYS A 263 -5.13 -17.04 20.21
C LYS A 263 -5.22 -15.59 19.76
N GLU A 264 -5.39 -15.34 18.48
CA GLU A 264 -5.52 -13.98 17.94
C GLU A 264 -6.84 -13.33 18.33
N ILE A 265 -7.92 -14.12 18.41
CA ILE A 265 -9.21 -13.66 18.94
C ILE A 265 -9.06 -13.29 20.42
N ALA A 266 -8.40 -14.12 21.21
CA ALA A 266 -8.15 -13.86 22.63
C ALA A 266 -7.31 -12.58 22.82
N PHE A 267 -6.25 -12.41 22.01
CA PHE A 267 -5.44 -11.20 22.08
C PHE A 267 -6.22 -9.95 21.64
N SER A 268 -7.01 -10.03 20.58
CA SER A 268 -7.88 -8.92 20.18
C SER A 268 -8.85 -8.50 21.29
N LYS A 269 -9.39 -9.48 22.05
CA LYS A 269 -10.24 -9.23 23.21
C LYS A 269 -9.45 -8.56 24.33
N HIS A 270 -8.24 -9.04 24.63
CA HIS A 270 -7.36 -8.44 25.62
C HIS A 270 -6.98 -6.99 25.29
N LEU A 271 -6.72 -6.69 24.01
CA LEU A 271 -6.54 -5.30 23.56
C LEU A 271 -7.79 -4.45 23.86
N LYS A 272 -8.98 -5.00 23.65
CA LYS A 272 -10.23 -4.29 23.90
C LYS A 272 -10.41 -3.94 25.39
N GLU A 273 -10.06 -4.83 26.28
CA GLU A 273 -10.13 -4.61 27.75
C GLU A 273 -9.18 -3.49 28.23
N ARG A 274 -8.11 -3.22 27.47
CA ARG A 274 -7.09 -2.18 27.74
C ARG A 274 -7.33 -0.89 26.96
N THR A 275 -8.38 -0.83 26.13
CA THR A 275 -8.68 0.34 25.30
C THR A 275 -8.97 1.55 26.18
N GLN A 276 -8.35 2.66 25.88
CA GLN A 276 -8.56 3.96 26.50
C GLN A 276 -9.38 4.85 25.57
N TYR A 277 -10.06 5.83 26.13
CA TYR A 277 -10.95 6.73 25.39
C TYR A 277 -10.58 8.19 25.69
N SER A 278 -10.77 9.06 24.72
CA SER A 278 -10.68 10.50 24.91
C SER A 278 -11.82 11.02 25.79
N ASN A 279 -11.69 12.24 26.28
CA ASN A 279 -12.66 12.84 27.21
C ASN A 279 -14.06 12.97 26.61
N ASN A 280 -14.17 13.22 25.31
CA ASN A 280 -15.44 13.30 24.59
C ASN A 280 -15.96 11.94 24.10
N HIS A 281 -15.25 10.84 24.41
CA HIS A 281 -15.58 9.48 24.05
C HIS A 281 -15.70 9.21 22.52
N LYS A 282 -15.17 10.10 21.69
CA LYS A 282 -15.19 9.96 20.23
C LYS A 282 -13.95 9.28 19.67
N PHE A 283 -12.85 9.29 20.41
CA PHE A 283 -11.60 8.65 20.05
C PHE A 283 -11.22 7.55 21.02
N ALA A 284 -10.97 6.36 20.50
CA ALA A 284 -10.43 5.24 21.26
C ALA A 284 -8.99 4.98 20.87
N TYR A 285 -8.14 4.60 21.81
CA TYR A 285 -6.75 4.28 21.52
C TYR A 285 -6.21 3.19 22.45
N ILE A 286 -5.17 2.53 21.98
CA ILE A 286 -4.39 1.59 22.77
C ILE A 286 -2.91 1.73 22.44
N GLU A 287 -2.09 1.66 23.48
CA GLU A 287 -0.65 1.58 23.39
C GLU A 287 -0.20 0.17 23.77
N ILE A 288 0.48 -0.51 22.85
CA ILE A 288 1.06 -1.85 23.08
C ILE A 288 2.51 -1.65 23.50
N SER A 289 2.84 -2.08 24.70
CA SER A 289 4.20 -2.01 25.24
C SER A 289 5.18 -2.83 24.41
N PRO A 290 6.43 -2.37 24.22
CA PRO A 290 7.51 -3.20 23.67
C PRO A 290 7.76 -4.49 24.45
N ASP A 291 7.36 -4.54 25.73
CA ASP A 291 7.51 -5.71 26.62
C ASP A 291 6.29 -6.62 26.68
N ASP A 292 5.23 -6.29 25.93
CA ASP A 292 4.03 -7.13 25.84
C ASP A 292 4.37 -8.50 25.21
N LYS A 293 4.25 -9.55 26.03
CA LYS A 293 4.64 -10.92 25.64
C LYS A 293 3.74 -11.47 24.55
N GLU A 294 2.45 -11.20 24.62
CA GLU A 294 1.48 -11.69 23.63
C GLU A 294 1.72 -11.01 22.29
N TRP A 295 2.04 -9.71 22.31
CA TRP A 295 2.44 -8.98 21.11
C TRP A 295 3.73 -9.52 20.51
N LYS A 296 4.77 -9.77 21.32
CA LYS A 296 6.04 -10.35 20.87
C LYS A 296 5.85 -11.72 20.22
N ASP A 297 4.94 -12.53 20.74
CA ASP A 297 4.62 -13.85 20.16
C ASP A 297 3.87 -13.74 18.83
N LEU A 298 2.97 -12.77 18.68
CA LEU A 298 2.26 -12.49 17.45
C LEU A 298 3.14 -11.74 16.43
N GLY A 299 4.03 -10.86 16.90
CA GLY A 299 4.88 -10.01 16.09
C GLY A 299 5.93 -10.73 15.25
N LYS A 300 6.17 -12.01 15.52
CA LYS A 300 6.98 -12.90 14.67
C LYS A 300 6.37 -13.07 13.28
N ASP A 301 5.06 -12.93 13.15
CA ASP A 301 4.33 -12.87 11.88
C ASP A 301 3.69 -11.48 11.73
N THR A 302 4.37 -10.59 11.02
CA THR A 302 3.91 -9.20 10.82
C THR A 302 2.52 -9.13 10.16
N VAL A 303 2.21 -10.03 9.23
CA VAL A 303 0.91 -10.07 8.54
C VAL A 303 -0.20 -10.45 9.50
N ARG A 304 0.07 -11.43 10.38
CA ARG A 304 -0.91 -11.88 11.37
C ARG A 304 -1.17 -10.82 12.43
N SER A 305 -0.14 -10.15 12.93
CA SER A 305 -0.28 -9.08 13.91
C SER A 305 -1.10 -7.91 13.36
N ILE A 306 -0.84 -7.46 12.12
CA ILE A 306 -1.61 -6.40 11.46
C ILE A 306 -3.11 -6.77 11.37
N LYS A 307 -3.44 -8.03 11.07
CA LYS A 307 -4.83 -8.50 11.02
C LYS A 307 -5.55 -8.43 12.36
N VAL A 308 -4.89 -8.84 13.42
CA VAL A 308 -5.44 -8.73 14.76
C VAL A 308 -5.77 -7.28 15.07
N LEU A 309 -4.84 -6.35 14.75
CA LEU A 309 -5.07 -4.92 14.94
C LEU A 309 -6.19 -4.38 14.03
N GLN A 310 -6.33 -4.89 12.82
CA GLN A 310 -7.43 -4.50 11.93
C GLN A 310 -8.78 -4.95 12.47
N GLN A 311 -8.88 -6.21 12.97
CA GLN A 311 -10.10 -6.73 13.56
C GLN A 311 -10.44 -5.97 14.84
N PHE A 312 -9.44 -5.72 15.70
CA PHE A 312 -9.61 -4.93 16.91
C PHE A 312 -10.20 -3.54 16.60
N ARG A 313 -9.61 -2.77 15.67
CA ARG A 313 -10.12 -1.45 15.32
C ARG A 313 -11.55 -1.50 14.80
N LYS A 314 -11.85 -2.48 13.95
CA LYS A 314 -13.21 -2.68 13.43
C LYS A 314 -14.20 -2.92 14.57
N ASP A 315 -13.86 -3.81 15.49
CA ASP A 315 -14.73 -4.16 16.62
C ASP A 315 -14.97 -2.96 17.56
N VAL A 316 -13.95 -2.14 17.80
CA VAL A 316 -14.08 -0.92 18.63
C VAL A 316 -14.94 0.11 17.92
N LEU A 317 -14.68 0.42 16.64
CA LEU A 317 -15.50 1.36 15.87
C LEU A 317 -16.97 0.96 15.79
N GLU A 318 -17.26 -0.32 15.60
CA GLU A 318 -18.64 -0.80 15.45
C GLU A 318 -19.40 -0.89 16.77
N LYS A 319 -18.72 -1.26 17.88
CA LYS A 319 -19.37 -1.60 19.13
C LYS A 319 -19.33 -0.51 20.19
N ASP A 320 -18.31 0.35 20.19
CA ASP A 320 -18.06 1.29 21.27
C ASP A 320 -18.50 2.73 20.94
N ASN A 321 -19.20 2.92 19.82
CA ASN A 321 -19.75 4.20 19.35
C ASN A 321 -18.73 5.35 19.27
N VAL A 322 -17.48 5.03 18.95
CA VAL A 322 -16.42 6.00 18.70
C VAL A 322 -16.33 6.33 17.21
N ASP A 323 -15.78 7.49 16.87
CA ASP A 323 -15.61 7.95 15.48
C ASP A 323 -14.23 7.62 14.93
N ALA A 324 -13.24 7.45 15.81
CA ALA A 324 -11.88 7.09 15.46
C ALA A 324 -11.25 6.11 16.43
N VAL A 325 -10.34 5.27 15.96
CA VAL A 325 -9.54 4.36 16.79
C VAL A 325 -8.10 4.31 16.29
N ALA A 326 -7.14 4.44 17.21
CA ALA A 326 -5.72 4.30 16.94
C ALA A 326 -5.11 3.14 17.75
N VAL A 327 -4.16 2.46 17.13
CA VAL A 327 -3.30 1.49 17.81
C VAL A 327 -1.86 1.92 17.64
N PHE A 328 -1.17 2.07 18.76
CA PHE A 328 0.26 2.36 18.80
C PHE A 328 1.00 1.08 19.18
N TYR A 329 1.98 0.67 18.40
CA TYR A 329 2.63 -0.63 18.60
C TYR A 329 4.10 -0.64 18.16
N PRO A 330 4.97 -1.36 18.87
CA PRO A 330 6.37 -1.50 18.51
C PRO A 330 6.53 -2.50 17.35
N THR A 331 7.56 -2.30 16.53
CA THR A 331 8.02 -3.26 15.53
C THR A 331 9.34 -3.89 15.97
N ASN A 332 9.79 -4.92 15.22
CA ASN A 332 11.06 -5.60 15.50
C ASN A 332 12.32 -4.74 15.25
N GLU A 333 12.17 -3.54 14.66
CA GLU A 333 13.27 -2.66 14.24
C GLU A 333 13.47 -1.46 15.18
N ASN A 334 13.05 -1.54 16.44
CA ASN A 334 13.05 -0.41 17.37
C ASN A 334 12.28 0.81 16.83
N ILE A 335 11.23 0.55 16.09
CA ILE A 335 10.34 1.55 15.51
C ILE A 335 8.97 1.40 16.17
N TYR A 336 8.37 2.52 16.54
CA TYR A 336 7.00 2.56 17.00
C TYR A 336 6.08 2.98 15.85
N LYS A 337 5.03 2.22 15.61
CA LYS A 337 4.06 2.51 14.55
C LYS A 337 2.71 2.88 15.16
N MET A 338 1.98 3.73 14.43
CA MET A 338 0.59 4.02 14.69
C MET A 338 -0.25 3.56 13.51
N SER A 339 -1.42 3.03 13.79
CA SER A 339 -2.42 2.70 12.79
C SER A 339 -3.77 3.27 13.21
N LEU A 340 -4.25 4.24 12.46
CA LEU A 340 -5.49 4.99 12.70
C LEU A 340 -6.57 4.56 11.71
N GLN A 341 -7.81 4.42 12.20
CA GLN A 341 -9.01 4.19 11.39
C GLN A 341 -10.16 5.05 11.92
N THR A 342 -10.95 5.62 11.00
CA THR A 342 -12.09 6.50 11.34
C THR A 342 -13.36 6.04 10.63
N LYS A 343 -14.55 6.40 11.16
CA LYS A 343 -15.85 6.17 10.52
C LYS A 343 -16.06 7.07 9.29
N GLY A 344 -15.55 8.30 9.36
CA GLY A 344 -15.58 9.29 8.28
C GLY A 344 -14.18 9.64 7.80
N ASP A 345 -14.06 10.70 7.04
CA ASP A 345 -12.81 11.16 6.41
C ASP A 345 -11.94 12.02 7.36
N TYR A 346 -11.83 11.57 8.61
CA TYR A 346 -11.13 12.31 9.66
C TYR A 346 -9.65 11.91 9.78
N ALA A 347 -9.25 10.73 9.30
CA ALA A 347 -7.90 10.23 9.52
C ALA A 347 -6.83 11.16 8.93
N LYS A 348 -7.07 11.66 7.70
CA LYS A 348 -6.17 12.63 7.07
C LYS A 348 -6.13 13.95 7.85
N GLN A 349 -7.29 14.45 8.29
CA GLN A 349 -7.38 15.71 9.04
C GLN A 349 -6.61 15.62 10.37
N ILE A 350 -6.72 14.50 11.10
CA ILE A 350 -5.97 14.25 12.33
C ILE A 350 -4.47 14.28 12.06
N ILE A 351 -4.02 13.60 11.00
CA ILE A 351 -2.60 13.59 10.62
C ILE A 351 -2.10 14.97 10.21
N ASP A 352 -2.88 15.70 9.41
CA ASP A 352 -2.48 17.03 8.93
C ASP A 352 -2.41 18.04 10.11
N ASN A 353 -3.30 17.92 11.09
CA ASN A 353 -3.27 18.73 12.31
C ASN A 353 -1.98 18.43 13.14
N ILE A 354 -1.58 17.18 13.28
CA ILE A 354 -0.34 16.81 13.97
C ILE A 354 0.89 17.32 13.20
N LYS A 355 0.89 17.26 11.87
CA LYS A 355 1.99 17.77 11.04
C LYS A 355 2.15 19.28 11.14
N ALA A 356 1.07 20.01 11.41
CA ALA A 356 1.10 21.46 11.64
C ALA A 356 1.74 21.81 12.99
N THR A 357 1.71 20.90 13.97
CA THR A 357 2.31 21.06 15.29
C THR A 357 3.65 20.33 15.34
N THR A 358 4.70 20.94 14.90
CA THR A 358 6.16 20.73 15.13
C THR A 358 6.67 19.35 15.59
N TYR A 359 6.31 18.23 14.94
CA TYR A 359 7.04 16.99 15.14
C TYR A 359 7.80 16.61 13.84
N PRO A 360 9.04 17.09 13.66
CA PRO A 360 9.79 16.95 12.40
C PRO A 360 10.16 15.49 12.04
N ASP A 361 10.07 14.58 12.99
CA ASP A 361 10.41 13.16 12.80
C ASP A 361 9.19 12.27 12.53
N LEU A 362 7.99 12.85 12.49
CA LEU A 362 6.76 12.09 12.22
C LEU A 362 6.61 11.82 10.73
N VAL A 363 6.85 10.58 10.35
CA VAL A 363 6.46 10.07 9.04
C VAL A 363 5.04 9.50 9.17
N ALA A 364 4.06 10.23 8.69
CA ALA A 364 2.66 9.81 8.73
C ALA A 364 1.93 10.16 7.44
N GLY A 365 1.03 9.28 7.00
CA GLY A 365 0.23 9.44 5.80
C GLY A 365 -0.80 8.32 5.66
N GLY A 366 -1.59 8.36 4.60
CA GLY A 366 -2.60 7.35 4.30
C GLY A 366 -3.80 7.90 3.57
N HIS A 367 -4.92 7.17 3.66
CA HIS A 367 -6.21 7.53 3.07
C HIS A 367 -7.05 8.38 4.03
N GLU A 368 -8.12 8.97 3.51
CA GLU A 368 -9.02 9.86 4.28
C GLU A 368 -9.57 9.21 5.56
N ASN A 369 -9.89 7.90 5.49
CA ASN A 369 -10.44 7.14 6.62
C ASN A 369 -9.44 6.17 7.29
N ARG A 370 -8.19 6.11 6.82
CA ARG A 370 -7.13 5.27 7.38
C ARG A 370 -5.78 5.92 7.18
N SER A 371 -5.02 6.01 8.25
CA SER A 371 -3.68 6.55 8.21
C SER A 371 -2.73 5.73 9.06
N GLY A 372 -1.46 5.80 8.72
CA GLY A 372 -0.37 5.21 9.49
C GLY A 372 0.67 6.24 9.83
N GLY A 373 1.39 6.02 10.92
CA GLY A 373 2.53 6.85 11.32
C GLY A 373 3.67 6.00 11.86
N THR A 374 4.87 6.53 11.78
CA THR A 374 6.09 5.87 12.24
C THR A 374 6.92 6.85 13.05
N LEU A 375 7.27 6.45 14.28
CA LEU A 375 8.24 7.12 15.13
C LEU A 375 9.51 6.27 15.18
N LYS A 376 10.64 6.84 14.76
CA LYS A 376 11.94 6.16 14.78
C LYS A 376 12.56 6.17 16.19
N SER A 377 11.81 5.76 17.19
CA SER A 377 12.26 5.64 18.57
C SER A 377 11.32 4.73 19.32
N ILE A 378 11.85 3.93 20.23
CA ILE A 378 11.09 3.20 21.27
C ILE A 378 11.33 3.79 22.66
N ASP A 379 11.86 5.02 22.72
CA ASP A 379 11.95 5.77 23.96
C ASP A 379 10.54 5.97 24.50
N THR A 380 10.28 5.40 25.69
CA THR A 380 8.93 5.37 26.30
C THR A 380 8.37 6.79 26.51
N GLN A 381 9.21 7.77 26.83
CA GLN A 381 8.78 9.14 27.02
C GLN A 381 8.34 9.77 25.69
N LYS A 382 9.15 9.64 24.63
CA LYS A 382 8.81 10.13 23.28
C LYS A 382 7.59 9.45 22.71
N THR A 383 7.40 8.17 22.99
CA THR A 383 6.23 7.41 22.56
C THR A 383 4.98 7.93 23.23
N HIS A 384 5.06 8.21 24.54
CA HIS A 384 3.92 8.76 25.28
C HIS A 384 3.57 10.17 24.81
N GLU A 385 4.53 11.04 24.60
CA GLU A 385 4.32 12.38 24.02
C GLU A 385 3.62 12.29 22.65
N TRP A 386 4.00 11.31 21.84
CA TRP A 386 3.40 11.07 20.54
C TRP A 386 1.93 10.63 20.65
N VAL A 387 1.61 9.73 21.59
CA VAL A 387 0.24 9.30 21.86
C VAL A 387 -0.62 10.48 22.33
N GLU A 388 -0.10 11.33 23.21
CA GLU A 388 -0.83 12.52 23.70
C GLU A 388 -1.10 13.55 22.59
N LEU A 389 -0.15 13.75 21.66
CA LEU A 389 -0.38 14.58 20.49
C LEU A 389 -1.52 14.05 19.60
N PHE A 390 -1.56 12.74 19.40
CA PHE A 390 -2.64 12.12 18.63
C PHE A 390 -3.99 12.27 19.30
N LYS A 391 -4.07 12.11 20.63
CA LYS A 391 -5.28 12.35 21.41
C LYS A 391 -5.79 13.78 21.25
N HIS A 392 -4.90 14.74 21.44
CA HIS A 392 -5.24 16.15 21.32
C HIS A 392 -5.75 16.49 19.94
N SER A 393 -5.03 16.07 18.89
CA SER A 393 -5.44 16.29 17.51
C SER A 393 -6.75 15.61 17.15
N ALA A 394 -6.96 14.37 17.63
CA ALA A 394 -8.21 13.65 17.41
C ALA A 394 -9.39 14.36 18.11
N ASP A 395 -9.22 14.81 19.34
CA ASP A 395 -10.24 15.57 20.08
C ASP A 395 -10.60 16.88 19.35
N GLU A 396 -9.63 17.63 18.86
CA GLU A 396 -9.88 18.84 18.08
C GLU A 396 -10.65 18.60 16.78
N VAL A 397 -10.27 17.56 16.03
CA VAL A 397 -10.89 17.24 14.73
C VAL A 397 -12.29 16.66 14.92
N LEU A 398 -12.48 15.79 15.90
CA LEU A 398 -13.74 15.07 16.13
C LEU A 398 -14.76 15.89 16.95
N SER A 399 -14.36 17.06 17.50
CA SER A 399 -15.26 17.96 18.22
C SER A 399 -15.95 18.98 17.30
N LYS A 400 -15.46 19.11 16.08
CA LYS A 400 -16.05 19.96 15.04
C LYS A 400 -17.19 19.24 14.33
#